data_175bd84994fde96332549f6710cb0481
#
_entry.id   175bd84994fde96332549f6710cb0481
#
_cell.length_a   1.000
_cell.length_b   1.000
_cell.length_c   1.000
_cell.angle_alpha   90.00
_cell.angle_beta   90.00
_cell.angle_gamma   90.00
#
_symmetry.space_group_name_H-M   'P 1'
#
loop_
_entity.id
_entity.type
_entity.pdbx_description
1 polymer ?
#
loop_
_entity_poly.entity_id
_entity_poly.type
_entity_poly.pdbx_seq_one_letter_code
_entity_poly.pdbx_strand_id
1 'polypeptide(L)'
;VCAPHGPSLCKDGSLVYLGVQMYGEDRDQYFYAGEVRCYRSTDGGHTWNFISKINPPAWLKDGAWLDEPHVLELPDGRLIGAFRIEGPFTLAIAFSEDGGRTWSDVEDIGVCGAPPHLMLHSSGALICTYARRDNELCGQCAIVSYDYGHTWENYYVLDDRASAKGGDLGYPATVELDDGSLMTIYYQKYEDDPNCSILYTRWNPEQRKQFKPFFPSTAFN
;
A
#
# COMPACT_ATOMS: atom_id res chain seq x y z
N VAL A 1 -10.39 -13.64 -3.48
CA VAL A 1 -9.56 -12.42 -3.47
C VAL A 1 -8.65 -12.45 -2.26
N CYS A 2 -7.50 -11.82 -2.36
CA CYS A 2 -6.57 -11.65 -1.26
C CYS A 2 -5.89 -10.28 -1.31
N ALA A 3 -5.42 -9.82 -0.16
CA ALA A 3 -4.52 -8.69 0.01
C ALA A 3 -3.68 -8.90 1.28
N PRO A 4 -2.50 -8.29 1.38
CA PRO A 4 -1.62 -8.45 2.54
C PRO A 4 -2.17 -7.74 3.79
N HIS A 5 -2.97 -6.70 3.59
CA HIS A 5 -3.56 -5.90 4.66
C HIS A 5 -5.04 -6.25 4.85
N GLY A 6 -5.52 -6.08 6.08
CA GLY A 6 -6.91 -6.33 6.43
C GLY A 6 -7.87 -5.23 5.93
N PRO A 7 -9.16 -5.38 6.23
CA PRO A 7 -10.15 -4.36 5.94
C PRO A 7 -9.99 -3.12 6.82
N SER A 8 -10.45 -1.99 6.30
CA SER A 8 -10.51 -0.73 7.04
C SER A 8 -11.92 -0.46 7.56
N LEU A 9 -11.98 0.03 8.79
CA LEU A 9 -13.22 0.47 9.43
C LEU A 9 -13.60 1.85 8.90
N CYS A 10 -14.82 1.98 8.40
CA CYS A 10 -15.40 3.25 7.96
C CYS A 10 -16.16 3.95 9.10
N LYS A 11 -16.38 5.26 8.95
CA LYS A 11 -17.10 6.09 9.95
C LYS A 11 -18.52 5.63 10.21
N ASP A 12 -19.17 5.01 9.21
CA ASP A 12 -20.52 4.44 9.35
C ASP A 12 -20.55 3.08 10.07
N GLY A 13 -19.40 2.60 10.55
CA GLY A 13 -19.24 1.32 11.22
C GLY A 13 -19.11 0.11 10.29
N SER A 14 -19.18 0.31 8.98
CA SER A 14 -18.92 -0.76 8.03
C SER A 14 -17.43 -1.00 7.83
N LEU A 15 -17.09 -2.17 7.30
CA LEU A 15 -15.73 -2.52 6.88
C LEU A 15 -15.64 -2.49 5.36
N VAL A 16 -14.59 -1.90 4.81
CA VAL A 16 -14.25 -1.93 3.40
C VAL A 16 -12.96 -2.71 3.17
N TYR A 17 -12.91 -3.50 2.10
CA TYR A 17 -11.77 -4.33 1.76
C TYR A 17 -11.52 -4.31 0.25
N LEU A 18 -10.26 -4.13 -0.12
CA LEU A 18 -9.78 -4.37 -1.49
C LEU A 18 -8.94 -5.63 -1.54
N GLY A 19 -9.12 -6.43 -2.57
CA GLY A 19 -8.32 -7.64 -2.77
C GLY A 19 -8.20 -8.01 -4.23
N VAL A 20 -7.11 -8.67 -4.60
CA VAL A 20 -6.84 -9.13 -5.96
C VAL A 20 -7.54 -10.45 -6.22
N GLN A 21 -8.13 -10.59 -7.39
CA GLN A 21 -8.65 -11.87 -7.89
C GLN A 21 -7.49 -12.74 -8.37
N MET A 22 -7.20 -13.81 -7.65
CA MET A 22 -6.05 -14.69 -7.96
C MET A 22 -6.44 -15.96 -8.70
N TYR A 23 -7.73 -16.34 -8.70
CA TYR A 23 -8.22 -17.57 -9.31
C TYR A 23 -9.40 -17.29 -10.22
N GLY A 24 -9.47 -17.99 -11.34
CA GLY A 24 -10.66 -18.05 -12.18
C GLY A 24 -11.84 -18.75 -11.49
N GLU A 25 -12.98 -18.81 -12.19
CA GLU A 25 -14.16 -19.54 -11.71
C GLU A 25 -13.85 -21.02 -11.52
N ASP A 26 -13.03 -21.60 -12.39
CA ASP A 26 -12.43 -22.92 -12.22
C ASP A 26 -11.17 -22.79 -11.39
N ARG A 27 -11.25 -23.16 -10.12
CA ARG A 27 -10.16 -23.05 -9.13
C ARG A 27 -8.86 -23.79 -9.51
N ASP A 28 -8.84 -24.51 -10.61
CA ASP A 28 -7.69 -25.25 -11.11
C ASP A 28 -6.68 -24.38 -11.90
N GLN A 29 -7.03 -23.13 -12.21
CA GLN A 29 -6.13 -22.20 -12.88
C GLN A 29 -5.81 -21.01 -11.96
N TYR A 30 -4.58 -21.00 -11.44
CA TYR A 30 -4.01 -19.83 -10.81
C TYR A 30 -3.60 -18.83 -11.89
N PHE A 31 -4.22 -17.66 -11.90
CA PHE A 31 -3.79 -16.57 -12.75
C PHE A 31 -3.95 -15.24 -12.01
N TYR A 32 -2.98 -14.38 -12.17
CA TYR A 32 -3.12 -12.98 -11.79
C TYR A 32 -4.00 -12.32 -12.83
N ALA A 33 -5.24 -12.04 -12.47
CA ALA A 33 -6.15 -11.32 -13.35
C ALA A 33 -5.86 -9.82 -13.39
N GLY A 34 -5.06 -9.31 -12.46
CA GLY A 34 -4.82 -7.88 -12.30
C GLY A 34 -6.07 -7.09 -11.90
N GLU A 35 -7.15 -7.81 -11.58
CA GLU A 35 -8.44 -7.23 -11.21
C GLU A 35 -8.51 -7.08 -9.69
N VAL A 36 -8.57 -5.85 -9.22
CA VAL A 36 -8.83 -5.57 -7.81
C VAL A 36 -10.34 -5.48 -7.59
N ARG A 37 -10.83 -6.14 -6.55
CA ARG A 37 -12.24 -6.15 -6.16
C ARG A 37 -12.46 -5.45 -4.84
N CYS A 38 -13.52 -4.62 -4.80
CA CYS A 38 -13.99 -3.96 -3.59
C CYS A 38 -15.12 -4.75 -2.95
N TYR A 39 -14.99 -4.99 -1.66
CA TYR A 39 -16.01 -5.63 -0.83
C TYR A 39 -16.34 -4.76 0.37
N ARG A 40 -17.59 -4.87 0.85
CA ARG A 40 -18.04 -4.19 2.07
C ARG A 40 -18.81 -5.12 2.97
N SER A 41 -18.58 -4.99 4.27
CA SER A 41 -19.34 -5.65 5.32
C SER A 41 -20.02 -4.62 6.22
N THR A 42 -21.27 -4.88 6.59
CA THR A 42 -22.06 -4.03 7.51
C THR A 42 -22.44 -4.77 8.80
N ASP A 43 -21.86 -5.96 9.01
CA ASP A 43 -22.15 -6.85 10.13
C ASP A 43 -20.88 -7.28 10.88
N GLY A 44 -19.88 -6.40 10.93
CA GLY A 44 -18.62 -6.65 11.64
C GLY A 44 -17.71 -7.70 10.97
N GLY A 45 -17.86 -7.92 9.67
CA GLY A 45 -17.04 -8.85 8.90
C GLY A 45 -17.59 -10.27 8.79
N HIS A 46 -18.80 -10.53 9.29
CA HIS A 46 -19.44 -11.85 9.20
C HIS A 46 -19.86 -12.18 7.75
N THR A 47 -20.39 -11.17 7.04
CA THR A 47 -20.70 -11.31 5.61
C THR A 47 -20.06 -10.17 4.81
N TRP A 48 -19.73 -10.48 3.54
CA TRP A 48 -19.07 -9.55 2.64
C TRP A 48 -19.81 -9.46 1.31
N ASN A 49 -20.18 -8.26 0.93
CA ASN A 49 -20.85 -7.97 -0.33
C ASN A 49 -19.84 -7.44 -1.34
N PHE A 50 -19.85 -8.02 -2.53
CA PHE A 50 -19.12 -7.47 -3.66
C PHE A 50 -19.73 -6.12 -4.06
N ILE A 51 -18.90 -5.10 -4.20
CA ILE A 51 -19.33 -3.72 -4.53
C ILE A 51 -18.94 -3.37 -5.97
N SER A 52 -17.66 -3.49 -6.32
CA SER A 52 -17.15 -3.06 -7.61
C SER A 52 -15.81 -3.70 -7.95
N LYS A 53 -15.35 -3.41 -9.17
CA LYS A 53 -14.02 -3.75 -9.65
C LYS A 53 -13.23 -2.47 -9.93
N ILE A 54 -11.93 -2.55 -9.68
CA ILE A 54 -10.95 -1.57 -10.13
C ILE A 54 -10.13 -2.26 -11.22
N ASN A 55 -10.31 -1.81 -12.45
CA ASN A 55 -9.58 -2.39 -13.58
C ASN A 55 -8.17 -1.80 -13.67
N PRO A 56 -7.21 -2.57 -14.19
CA PRO A 56 -5.91 -2.02 -14.55
C PRO A 56 -6.08 -0.84 -15.51
N PRO A 57 -5.32 0.25 -15.32
CA PRO A 57 -5.43 1.41 -16.20
C PRO A 57 -4.92 1.09 -17.61
N ALA A 58 -5.46 1.79 -18.62
CA ALA A 58 -5.11 1.55 -20.03
C ALA A 58 -3.63 1.83 -20.38
N TRP A 59 -2.95 2.64 -19.56
CA TRP A 59 -1.52 2.91 -19.73
C TRP A 59 -0.61 1.78 -19.19
N LEU A 60 -1.18 0.84 -18.44
CA LEU A 60 -0.42 -0.27 -17.87
C LEU A 60 0.04 -1.20 -19.00
N LYS A 61 1.35 -1.44 -19.07
CA LYS A 61 1.96 -2.27 -20.13
C LYS A 61 1.53 -3.73 -20.00
N ASP A 62 1.53 -4.43 -21.12
CA ASP A 62 1.28 -5.87 -21.16
C ASP A 62 2.20 -6.62 -20.18
N GLY A 63 1.61 -7.49 -19.37
CA GLY A 63 2.33 -8.27 -18.37
C GLY A 63 2.51 -7.58 -17.02
N ALA A 64 2.07 -6.32 -16.86
CA ALA A 64 1.98 -5.65 -15.57
C ALA A 64 0.53 -5.69 -15.04
N TRP A 65 0.36 -5.69 -13.73
CA TRP A 65 -0.95 -5.72 -13.09
C TRP A 65 -0.95 -4.98 -11.76
N LEU A 66 -2.18 -4.68 -11.25
CA LEU A 66 -2.36 -4.17 -9.89
C LEU A 66 -2.34 -5.31 -8.89
N ASP A 67 -1.61 -5.14 -7.80
CA ASP A 67 -1.47 -6.14 -6.75
C ASP A 67 -1.50 -5.52 -5.35
N GLU A 68 -1.63 -6.36 -4.35
CA GLU A 68 -1.45 -6.07 -2.93
C GLU A 68 -2.11 -4.75 -2.47
N PRO A 69 -3.42 -4.57 -2.72
CA PRO A 69 -4.11 -3.33 -2.40
C PRO A 69 -4.30 -3.13 -0.90
N HIS A 70 -4.37 -1.86 -0.51
CA HIS A 70 -4.94 -1.42 0.76
C HIS A 70 -5.94 -0.29 0.52
N VAL A 71 -6.93 -0.12 1.41
CA VAL A 71 -7.95 0.93 1.32
C VAL A 71 -8.12 1.63 2.64
N LEU A 72 -8.42 2.92 2.61
CA LEU A 72 -8.71 3.73 3.81
C LEU A 72 -9.82 4.72 3.52
N GLU A 73 -10.71 4.99 4.49
CA GLU A 73 -11.64 6.11 4.42
C GLU A 73 -10.96 7.40 4.92
N LEU A 74 -11.02 8.43 4.10
CA LEU A 74 -10.48 9.75 4.40
C LEU A 74 -11.44 10.59 5.28
N PRO A 75 -10.96 11.66 5.93
CA PRO A 75 -11.80 12.53 6.75
C PRO A 75 -12.98 13.16 6.03
N ASP A 76 -12.89 13.35 4.73
CA ASP A 76 -13.97 13.89 3.88
C ASP A 76 -15.00 12.84 3.41
N GLY A 77 -14.79 11.56 3.76
CA GLY A 77 -15.68 10.45 3.45
C GLY A 77 -15.34 9.72 2.15
N ARG A 78 -14.38 10.23 1.37
CA ARG A 78 -13.84 9.49 0.21
C ARG A 78 -13.07 8.26 0.67
N LEU A 79 -12.99 7.25 -0.19
CA LEU A 79 -12.03 6.16 -0.03
C LEU A 79 -10.80 6.46 -0.87
N ILE A 80 -9.63 6.15 -0.34
CA ILE A 80 -8.38 6.03 -1.11
C ILE A 80 -7.96 4.57 -1.14
N GLY A 81 -7.77 4.02 -2.35
CA GLY A 81 -7.13 2.74 -2.59
C GLY A 81 -5.67 2.97 -2.98
N ALA A 82 -4.75 2.22 -2.38
CA ALA A 82 -3.35 2.19 -2.78
C ALA A 82 -2.99 0.78 -3.27
N PHE A 83 -2.14 0.69 -4.30
CA PHE A 83 -1.84 -0.53 -5.01
C PHE A 83 -0.34 -0.65 -5.28
N ARG A 84 0.15 -1.87 -5.36
CA ARG A 84 1.39 -2.21 -6.04
C ARG A 84 1.13 -2.31 -7.54
N ILE A 85 1.98 -1.72 -8.37
CA ILE A 85 2.07 -2.03 -9.78
C ILE A 85 3.16 -3.08 -9.96
N GLU A 86 2.77 -4.30 -10.27
CA GLU A 86 3.72 -5.35 -10.61
C GLU A 86 4.29 -5.12 -12.00
N GLY A 87 5.60 -5.29 -12.14
CA GLY A 87 6.38 -4.95 -13.33
C GLY A 87 7.29 -3.77 -13.04
N PRO A 88 6.80 -2.51 -13.02
CA PRO A 88 7.59 -1.35 -12.60
C PRO A 88 7.97 -1.35 -11.12
N PHE A 89 7.23 -2.05 -10.29
CA PHE A 89 7.38 -2.07 -8.84
C PHE A 89 7.18 -0.70 -8.21
N THR A 90 6.12 -0.01 -8.60
CA THR A 90 5.75 1.31 -8.10
C THR A 90 4.41 1.28 -7.36
N LEU A 91 4.14 2.34 -6.62
CA LEU A 91 2.86 2.56 -5.93
C LEU A 91 1.89 3.32 -6.83
N ALA A 92 0.63 2.92 -6.81
CA ALA A 92 -0.46 3.63 -7.46
C ALA A 92 -1.60 3.90 -6.49
N ILE A 93 -2.44 4.86 -6.82
CA ILE A 93 -3.63 5.23 -6.05
C ILE A 93 -4.86 5.36 -6.93
N ALA A 94 -6.04 5.21 -6.32
CA ALA A 94 -7.32 5.60 -6.89
C ALA A 94 -8.26 6.05 -5.78
N PHE A 95 -9.25 6.87 -6.13
CA PHE A 95 -10.23 7.41 -5.18
C PHE A 95 -11.65 6.95 -5.51
N SER A 96 -12.49 6.84 -4.48
CA SER A 96 -13.93 6.63 -4.63
C SER A 96 -14.69 7.64 -3.76
N GLU A 97 -15.68 8.29 -4.36
CA GLU A 97 -16.54 9.29 -3.70
C GLU A 97 -17.88 8.69 -3.25
N ASP A 98 -18.15 7.44 -3.57
CA ASP A 98 -19.45 6.78 -3.41
C ASP A 98 -19.42 5.49 -2.60
N GLY A 99 -18.41 5.38 -1.71
CA GLY A 99 -18.24 4.23 -0.81
C GLY A 99 -17.76 2.96 -1.51
N GLY A 100 -16.98 3.12 -2.58
CA GLY A 100 -16.35 2.02 -3.31
C GLY A 100 -17.17 1.50 -4.49
N ARG A 101 -18.27 2.17 -4.89
CA ARG A 101 -19.09 1.74 -6.04
C ARG A 101 -18.45 2.09 -7.37
N THR A 102 -17.84 3.27 -7.43
CA THR A 102 -17.01 3.70 -8.57
C THR A 102 -15.68 4.22 -8.10
N TRP A 103 -14.66 4.14 -8.95
CA TRP A 103 -13.31 4.56 -8.67
C TRP A 103 -12.79 5.46 -9.78
N SER A 104 -11.96 6.42 -9.43
CA SER A 104 -11.19 7.21 -10.40
C SER A 104 -10.26 6.29 -11.22
N ASP A 105 -9.69 6.85 -12.28
CA ASP A 105 -8.55 6.22 -12.92
C ASP A 105 -7.43 5.96 -11.90
N VAL A 106 -6.74 4.83 -12.07
CA VAL A 106 -5.57 4.49 -11.25
C VAL A 106 -4.39 5.33 -11.71
N GLU A 107 -3.74 6.01 -10.79
CA GLU A 107 -2.59 6.88 -11.04
C GLU A 107 -1.33 6.30 -10.39
N ASP A 108 -0.25 6.14 -11.19
CA ASP A 108 1.09 5.82 -10.67
C ASP A 108 1.67 7.07 -10.01
N ILE A 109 1.96 7.01 -8.72
CA ILE A 109 2.55 8.13 -7.96
C ILE A 109 4.07 8.19 -8.06
N GLY A 110 4.69 7.33 -8.87
CA GLY A 110 6.12 7.33 -9.15
C GLY A 110 7.01 6.91 -7.98
N VAL A 111 6.45 6.30 -6.95
CA VAL A 111 7.19 5.86 -5.77
C VAL A 111 7.56 4.38 -5.94
N CYS A 112 8.87 4.10 -6.02
CA CYS A 112 9.37 2.74 -6.11
C CYS A 112 9.18 2.01 -4.76
N GLY A 113 8.48 0.89 -4.78
CA GLY A 113 8.28 0.05 -3.59
C GLY A 113 6.90 -0.62 -3.54
N ALA A 114 6.73 -1.54 -2.61
CA ALA A 114 5.48 -2.28 -2.35
C ALA A 114 5.61 -3.22 -1.14
N PRO A 115 4.48 -3.74 -0.60
CA PRO A 115 3.12 -3.25 -0.78
C PRO A 115 2.84 -1.97 0.02
N PRO A 116 1.83 -1.17 -0.34
CA PRO A 116 1.43 0.01 0.42
C PRO A 116 0.57 -0.35 1.62
N HIS A 117 0.83 0.29 2.76
CA HIS A 117 -0.09 0.34 3.90
C HIS A 117 -0.43 1.79 4.21
N LEU A 118 -1.70 2.15 4.16
CA LEU A 118 -2.20 3.49 4.45
C LEU A 118 -2.65 3.61 5.90
N MET A 119 -2.37 4.74 6.52
CA MET A 119 -2.96 5.13 7.79
C MET A 119 -3.17 6.64 7.87
N LEU A 120 -4.18 7.07 8.61
CA LEU A 120 -4.41 8.47 8.92
C LEU A 120 -3.89 8.75 10.34
N HIS A 121 -2.93 9.66 10.43
CA HIS A 121 -2.38 10.13 11.71
C HIS A 121 -3.30 11.19 12.33
N SER A 122 -3.32 11.30 13.65
CA SER A 122 -4.13 12.27 14.40
C SER A 122 -3.89 13.74 14.04
N SER A 123 -2.71 14.05 13.48
CA SER A 123 -2.41 15.37 12.90
C SER A 123 -3.15 15.68 11.60
N GLY A 124 -3.86 14.71 11.03
CA GLY A 124 -4.49 14.80 9.70
C GLY A 124 -3.59 14.36 8.55
N ALA A 125 -2.34 14.01 8.80
CA ALA A 125 -1.43 13.50 7.78
C ALA A 125 -1.83 12.08 7.35
N LEU A 126 -1.92 11.86 6.05
CA LEU A 126 -2.05 10.52 5.45
C LEU A 126 -0.65 9.95 5.25
N ILE A 127 -0.41 8.78 5.81
CA ILE A 127 0.89 8.10 5.78
C ILE A 127 0.75 6.81 4.96
N CYS A 128 1.68 6.59 4.05
CA CYS A 128 1.84 5.34 3.34
C CYS A 128 3.20 4.73 3.70
N THR A 129 3.21 3.56 4.32
CA THR A 129 4.42 2.77 4.53
C THR A 129 4.52 1.66 3.49
N TYR A 130 5.76 1.37 3.06
CA TYR A 130 6.05 0.41 2.01
C TYR A 130 7.49 -0.09 2.09
N ALA A 131 7.81 -1.16 1.38
CA ALA A 131 9.18 -1.67 1.26
C ALA A 131 9.80 -1.29 -0.09
N ARG A 132 11.06 -0.86 -0.09
CA ARG A 132 11.91 -0.72 -1.29
C ARG A 132 12.82 -1.93 -1.43
N ARG A 133 13.02 -2.37 -2.68
CA ARG A 133 13.84 -3.54 -3.01
C ARG A 133 14.73 -3.26 -4.23
N ASP A 134 15.18 -2.03 -4.40
CA ASP A 134 16.08 -1.66 -5.50
C ASP A 134 17.55 -1.67 -5.07
N ASN A 135 18.45 -1.49 -6.06
CA ASN A 135 19.88 -1.52 -5.81
C ASN A 135 20.41 -0.34 -4.99
N GLU A 136 19.64 0.73 -4.86
CA GLU A 136 20.02 1.93 -4.13
C GLU A 136 19.58 1.86 -2.67
N LEU A 137 18.41 1.25 -2.43
CA LEU A 137 17.85 1.10 -1.10
C LEU A 137 17.05 -0.18 -1.00
N CYS A 138 17.46 -1.02 -0.05
CA CYS A 138 16.71 -2.20 0.35
C CYS A 138 16.26 -1.99 1.80
N GLY A 139 14.95 -1.79 2.03
CA GLY A 139 14.47 -1.48 3.37
C GLY A 139 13.02 -1.01 3.45
N GLN A 140 12.64 -0.56 4.63
CA GLN A 140 11.30 -0.08 4.90
C GLN A 140 11.26 1.45 4.80
N CYS A 141 10.24 1.97 4.15
CA CYS A 141 10.08 3.39 3.87
C CYS A 141 8.68 3.88 4.22
N ALA A 142 8.52 5.20 4.27
CA ALA A 142 7.24 5.87 4.38
C ALA A 142 7.23 7.16 3.56
N ILE A 143 6.05 7.52 3.07
CA ILE A 143 5.73 8.83 2.48
C ILE A 143 4.53 9.41 3.18
N VAL A 144 4.40 10.73 3.15
CA VAL A 144 3.35 11.48 3.83
C VAL A 144 2.65 12.41 2.85
N SER A 145 1.34 12.50 2.97
CA SER A 145 0.50 13.47 2.26
C SER A 145 -0.28 14.31 3.26
N TYR A 146 -0.37 15.61 3.02
CA TYR A 146 -1.16 16.56 3.82
C TYR A 146 -2.42 17.04 3.10
N ASP A 147 -2.67 16.53 1.90
CA ASP A 147 -3.80 16.84 1.02
C ASP A 147 -4.60 15.58 0.63
N TYR A 148 -4.60 14.60 1.54
CA TYR A 148 -5.37 13.35 1.40
C TYR A 148 -4.99 12.52 0.16
N GLY A 149 -3.70 12.49 -0.18
CA GLY A 149 -3.15 11.62 -1.21
C GLY A 149 -3.01 12.26 -2.59
N HIS A 150 -3.38 13.56 -2.76
CA HIS A 150 -3.17 14.25 -4.04
C HIS A 150 -1.69 14.56 -4.30
N THR A 151 -0.94 14.92 -3.25
CA THR A 151 0.52 15.03 -3.33
C THR A 151 1.20 14.28 -2.20
N TRP A 152 2.39 13.76 -2.47
CA TRP A 152 3.16 12.98 -1.51
C TRP A 152 4.51 13.65 -1.27
N GLU A 153 4.81 13.86 -0.01
CA GLU A 153 6.00 14.55 0.46
C GLU A 153 6.73 13.70 1.50
N ASN A 154 7.88 14.18 1.95
CA ASN A 154 8.59 13.68 3.12
C ASN A 154 8.82 12.17 3.07
N TYR A 155 9.85 11.77 2.32
CA TYR A 155 10.29 10.39 2.26
C TYR A 155 11.11 10.02 3.49
N TYR A 156 10.67 8.99 4.20
CA TYR A 156 11.34 8.48 5.39
C TYR A 156 11.91 7.11 5.10
N VAL A 157 13.16 6.88 5.49
CA VAL A 157 13.74 5.54 5.59
C VAL A 157 13.57 5.09 7.03
N LEU A 158 12.79 4.03 7.23
CA LEU A 158 12.49 3.47 8.54
C LEU A 158 13.55 2.46 8.97
N ASP A 159 13.98 1.61 8.02
CA ASP A 159 15.06 0.63 8.20
C ASP A 159 15.70 0.34 6.83
N ASP A 160 17.00 0.53 6.70
CA ASP A 160 17.80 0.33 5.48
C ASP A 160 18.81 -0.82 5.59
N ARG A 161 18.65 -1.68 6.61
CA ARG A 161 19.58 -2.77 6.90
C ARG A 161 19.23 -4.09 6.22
N ALA A 162 18.26 -4.10 5.32
CA ALA A 162 17.89 -5.29 4.57
C ALA A 162 19.01 -5.69 3.60
N SER A 163 19.15 -7.01 3.37
CA SER A 163 20.08 -7.52 2.38
C SER A 163 19.67 -7.10 0.96
N ALA A 164 20.57 -6.43 0.25
CA ALA A 164 20.39 -6.13 -1.18
C ALA A 164 20.48 -7.40 -2.07
N LYS A 165 21.06 -8.48 -1.55
CA LYS A 165 21.21 -9.76 -2.28
C LYS A 165 20.01 -10.68 -2.02
N GLY A 166 18.93 -10.49 -2.78
CA GLY A 166 17.75 -11.33 -2.66
C GLY A 166 16.95 -11.05 -1.40
N GLY A 167 16.89 -9.77 -0.99
CA GLY A 167 16.21 -9.33 0.21
C GLY A 167 14.73 -9.62 0.19
N ASP A 168 14.33 -10.64 0.92
CA ASP A 168 12.94 -10.86 1.27
C ASP A 168 12.59 -9.94 2.43
N LEU A 169 11.75 -8.96 2.17
CA LEU A 169 11.32 -7.94 3.14
C LEU A 169 9.99 -7.36 2.73
N GLY A 170 9.28 -6.76 3.68
CA GLY A 170 8.10 -6.02 3.32
C GLY A 170 6.95 -6.12 4.30
N TYR A 171 5.79 -5.90 3.72
CA TYR A 171 4.48 -5.94 4.36
C TYR A 171 4.42 -5.08 5.64
N PRO A 172 4.88 -3.81 5.57
CA PRO A 172 4.82 -2.92 6.73
C PRO A 172 3.37 -2.65 7.10
N ALA A 173 3.10 -2.65 8.39
CA ALA A 173 1.84 -2.19 8.96
C ALA A 173 2.14 -1.18 10.06
N THR A 174 1.48 -0.02 10.02
CA THR A 174 1.76 1.13 10.89
C THR A 174 0.55 1.48 11.73
N VAL A 175 0.81 1.75 13.00
CA VAL A 175 -0.19 2.28 13.94
C VAL A 175 0.36 3.53 14.64
N GLU A 176 -0.52 4.43 15.02
CA GLU A 176 -0.22 5.54 15.92
C GLU A 176 -0.33 5.06 17.36
N LEU A 177 0.64 5.45 18.18
CA LEU A 177 0.67 5.20 19.61
C LEU A 177 0.05 6.37 20.38
N ASP A 178 -0.29 6.16 21.66
CA ASP A 178 -0.96 7.14 22.52
C ASP A 178 -0.21 8.48 22.64
N ASP A 179 1.10 8.49 22.40
CA ASP A 179 1.93 9.69 22.43
C ASP A 179 2.10 10.38 21.06
N GLY A 180 1.35 9.93 20.05
CA GLY A 180 1.42 10.45 18.68
C GLY A 180 2.63 9.95 17.89
N SER A 181 3.50 9.12 18.45
CA SER A 181 4.54 8.44 17.65
C SER A 181 3.95 7.28 16.87
N LEU A 182 4.64 6.89 15.81
CA LEU A 182 4.25 5.78 14.96
C LEU A 182 5.06 4.53 15.29
N MET A 183 4.43 3.38 15.22
CA MET A 183 5.08 2.08 15.24
C MET A 183 4.76 1.35 13.95
N THR A 184 5.80 1.02 13.17
CA THR A 184 5.70 0.22 11.96
C THR A 184 6.30 -1.16 12.22
N ILE A 185 5.50 -2.20 12.02
CA ILE A 185 5.93 -3.61 12.09
C ILE A 185 6.10 -4.12 10.68
N TYR A 186 7.13 -4.91 10.43
CA TYR A 186 7.47 -5.47 9.12
C TYR A 186 8.31 -6.73 9.28
N TYR A 187 8.55 -7.45 8.18
CA TYR A 187 9.58 -8.48 8.15
C TYR A 187 10.72 -8.07 7.23
N GLN A 188 11.93 -8.56 7.54
CA GLN A 188 13.14 -8.23 6.80
C GLN A 188 14.20 -9.27 7.00
N LYS A 189 14.98 -9.54 5.94
CA LYS A 189 16.13 -10.40 5.96
C LYS A 189 17.42 -9.57 5.99
N TYR A 190 18.29 -9.86 6.92
CA TYR A 190 19.64 -9.31 6.96
C TYR A 190 20.61 -10.12 6.09
N GLU A 191 21.74 -9.51 5.70
CA GLU A 191 22.67 -10.13 4.73
C GLU A 191 23.20 -11.51 5.18
N ASP A 192 23.46 -11.67 6.46
CA ASP A 192 24.03 -12.89 7.03
C ASP A 192 22.99 -13.80 7.70
N ASP A 193 21.72 -13.44 7.64
CA ASP A 193 20.66 -14.23 8.26
C ASP A 193 20.02 -15.18 7.22
N PRO A 194 19.96 -16.50 7.49
CA PRO A 194 19.25 -17.43 6.61
C PRO A 194 17.74 -17.21 6.59
N ASN A 195 17.17 -16.56 7.61
CA ASN A 195 15.74 -16.36 7.80
C ASN A 195 15.35 -14.88 7.84
N CYS A 196 14.06 -14.60 7.57
CA CYS A 196 13.50 -13.30 7.84
C CYS A 196 13.17 -13.14 9.33
N SER A 197 13.36 -11.93 9.84
CA SER A 197 12.96 -11.54 11.19
C SER A 197 11.78 -10.61 11.17
N ILE A 198 10.88 -10.73 12.14
CA ILE A 198 9.83 -9.73 12.38
C ILE A 198 10.43 -8.62 13.24
N LEU A 199 10.33 -7.41 12.75
CA LEU A 199 10.95 -6.22 13.32
C LEU A 199 9.93 -5.11 13.49
N TYR A 200 10.31 -4.08 14.23
CA TYR A 200 9.54 -2.84 14.28
C TYR A 200 10.46 -1.62 14.34
N THR A 201 9.96 -0.52 13.85
CA THR A 201 10.55 0.80 14.02
C THR A 201 9.54 1.74 14.65
N ARG A 202 9.92 2.35 15.77
CA ARG A 202 9.18 3.49 16.34
C ARG A 202 9.76 4.78 15.81
N TRP A 203 8.92 5.67 15.31
CA TRP A 203 9.35 6.89 14.66
C TRP A 203 8.32 8.00 14.77
N ASN A 204 8.76 9.23 14.48
CA ASN A 204 7.88 10.40 14.46
C ASN A 204 8.08 11.10 13.11
N PRO A 205 7.00 11.36 12.34
CA PRO A 205 7.10 12.01 11.04
C PRO A 205 7.72 13.41 11.10
N GLU A 206 7.62 14.12 12.23
CA GLU A 206 8.19 15.46 12.39
C GLU A 206 9.71 15.45 12.70
N GLN A 207 10.24 14.34 13.19
CA GLN A 207 11.61 14.26 13.73
C GLN A 207 12.62 13.55 12.82
N ARG A 208 12.19 12.86 11.76
CA ARG A 208 13.11 12.11 10.89
C ARG A 208 13.70 12.97 9.78
N LYS A 209 15.00 12.73 9.49
CA LYS A 209 15.67 13.36 8.35
C LYS A 209 15.00 12.92 7.06
N GLN A 210 14.59 13.89 6.26
CA GLN A 210 14.08 13.68 4.91
C GLN A 210 15.22 13.21 4.00
N PHE A 211 15.02 12.11 3.30
CA PHE A 211 15.82 11.77 2.13
C PHE A 211 15.18 12.45 0.92
N LYS A 212 16.00 13.05 0.05
CA LYS A 212 15.48 13.53 -1.23
C LYS A 212 14.94 12.33 -2.00
N PRO A 213 13.71 12.42 -2.54
CA PRO A 213 13.17 11.35 -3.35
C PRO A 213 14.08 11.16 -4.57
N PHE A 214 14.56 9.96 -4.77
CA PHE A 214 15.03 9.53 -6.06
C PHE A 214 13.79 9.08 -6.83
N PHE A 215 13.29 9.95 -7.68
CA PHE A 215 12.40 9.52 -8.75
C PHE A 215 13.33 8.97 -9.83
N PRO A 216 13.23 7.71 -10.25
CA PRO A 216 13.85 7.30 -11.47
C PRO A 216 13.27 8.21 -12.56
N SER A 217 14.08 9.16 -13.02
CA SER A 217 13.72 10.03 -14.13
C SER A 217 13.30 9.12 -15.26
N THR A 218 11.99 9.11 -15.59
CA THR A 218 11.43 8.77 -16.90
C THR A 218 12.39 8.06 -17.85
N ALA A 219 12.78 6.87 -17.55
CA ALA A 219 13.58 6.04 -18.44
C ALA A 219 12.81 4.77 -18.80
N PHE A 220 11.59 4.97 -19.29
CA PHE A 220 10.89 3.98 -20.10
C PHE A 220 10.44 4.67 -21.39
N ASN A 221 11.43 4.96 -22.26
CA ASN A 221 11.21 5.12 -23.70
C ASN A 221 11.09 3.75 -24.34
#